data_3693d6e95e6957c2e86b0d4c18ee1e53
#
_entry.id   3693d6e95e6957c2e86b0d4c18ee1e53
#
_cell.length_a   1.000
_cell.length_b   1.000
_cell.length_c   1.000
_cell.angle_alpha   90.00
_cell.angle_beta   90.00
_cell.angle_gamma   90.00
#
_symmetry.space_group_name_H-M   'P 1'
#
loop_
_entity.id
_entity.type
_entity.pdbx_description
1 polymer ?
#
loop_
_entity_poly.entity_id
_entity_poly.type
_entity_poly.pdbx_seq_one_letter_code
_entity_poly.pdbx_strand_id
1 'polypeptide(L)'
;DSPTRQMIEEMDAAYGGINMVQLAIDSGKTNGINHPQFLKFLDELHDEAARQSEVTAVYSYAQLFGVINEVWEGGAEGTRQLPKSAYTTLLFIGIIQSQKDLLPFLNTLCDTSFQVAQLTLRTRDTPSEAYLRLLRRLETWAKAKAPEGVTVSADSGIRDILEADRRIVHSQRKSVLWCVGLIGMVLAVLWRSVPLAVVALAVNLL
;
A
#
# COMPACT_ATOMS: atom_id res chain seq x y z
N ASP A 1 -10.16 14.08 21.86
CA ASP A 1 -9.65 14.13 20.48
C ASP A 1 -8.62 15.23 20.37
N SER A 2 -7.41 14.89 19.92
CA SER A 2 -6.35 15.89 19.80
C SER A 2 -6.58 16.73 18.53
N PRO A 3 -6.21 18.05 18.52
CA PRO A 3 -6.32 18.88 17.32
C PRO A 3 -5.61 18.30 16.10
N THR A 4 -4.51 17.56 16.32
CA THR A 4 -3.75 16.88 15.29
C THR A 4 -4.59 15.77 14.62
N ARG A 5 -5.39 15.04 15.39
CA ARG A 5 -6.24 13.97 14.85
C ARG A 5 -7.38 14.54 14.00
N GLN A 6 -7.99 15.64 14.44
CA GLN A 6 -9.03 16.34 13.65
C GLN A 6 -8.46 16.82 12.31
N MET A 7 -7.26 17.41 12.31
CA MET A 7 -6.59 17.85 11.08
C MET A 7 -6.29 16.66 10.14
N ILE A 8 -5.85 15.52 10.67
CA ILE A 8 -5.62 14.31 9.87
C ILE A 8 -6.93 13.82 9.25
N GLU A 9 -8.01 13.74 10.01
CA GLU A 9 -9.33 13.31 9.54
C GLU A 9 -9.89 14.28 8.46
N GLU A 10 -9.72 15.58 8.63
CA GLU A 10 -10.09 16.60 7.62
C GLU A 10 -9.27 16.45 6.34
N MET A 11 -7.97 16.25 6.44
CA MET A 11 -7.10 16.01 5.28
C MET A 11 -7.45 14.70 4.59
N ASP A 12 -7.69 13.62 5.34
CA ASP A 12 -8.08 12.32 4.79
C ASP A 12 -9.40 12.43 4.01
N ALA A 13 -10.38 13.15 4.56
CA ALA A 13 -11.65 13.41 3.89
C ALA A 13 -11.50 14.30 2.65
N ALA A 14 -10.69 15.36 2.72
CA ALA A 14 -10.50 16.31 1.61
C ALA A 14 -9.75 15.72 0.43
N TYR A 15 -8.73 14.88 0.69
CA TYR A 15 -7.88 14.30 -0.34
C TYR A 15 -8.26 12.85 -0.71
N GLY A 16 -9.26 12.28 -0.04
CA GLY A 16 -9.68 10.89 -0.27
C GLY A 16 -8.65 9.86 0.18
N GLY A 17 -7.84 10.21 1.20
CA GLY A 17 -6.76 9.38 1.72
C GLY A 17 -5.42 10.10 1.72
N ILE A 18 -4.70 10.01 2.83
CA ILE A 18 -3.39 10.66 3.01
C ILE A 18 -2.22 9.67 2.94
N ASN A 19 -2.50 8.38 3.08
CA ASN A 19 -1.47 7.36 3.09
C ASN A 19 -1.23 6.80 1.69
N MET A 20 0.04 6.63 1.34
CA MET A 20 0.46 6.01 0.09
C MET A 20 1.23 4.72 0.38
N VAL A 21 0.82 3.64 -0.26
CA VAL A 21 1.45 2.33 -0.16
C VAL A 21 1.90 1.92 -1.54
N GLN A 22 3.13 1.44 -1.66
CA GLN A 22 3.73 1.07 -2.94
C GLN A 22 4.00 -0.42 -3.02
N LEU A 23 3.70 -0.98 -4.19
CA LEU A 23 4.08 -2.32 -4.61
C LEU A 23 5.07 -2.22 -5.75
N ALA A 24 6.20 -2.90 -5.62
CA ALA A 24 7.17 -3.05 -6.69
C ALA A 24 6.88 -4.34 -7.46
N ILE A 25 6.78 -4.23 -8.77
CA ILE A 25 6.50 -5.33 -9.69
C ILE A 25 7.70 -5.46 -10.63
N ASP A 26 8.54 -6.45 -10.37
CA ASP A 26 9.74 -6.73 -11.16
C ASP A 26 9.42 -7.73 -12.26
N SER A 27 9.68 -7.34 -13.50
CA SER A 27 9.51 -8.19 -14.68
C SER A 27 10.66 -9.20 -14.88
N GLY A 28 11.72 -9.09 -14.09
CA GLY A 28 12.93 -9.92 -14.20
C GLY A 28 13.80 -9.63 -15.43
N LYS A 29 13.45 -8.64 -16.26
CA LYS A 29 14.15 -8.35 -17.51
C LYS A 29 14.17 -6.84 -17.78
N THR A 30 15.30 -6.33 -18.25
CA THR A 30 15.39 -4.96 -18.78
C THR A 30 14.36 -4.75 -19.90
N ASN A 31 13.65 -3.64 -19.85
CA ASN A 31 12.51 -3.31 -20.73
C ASN A 31 11.32 -4.30 -20.62
N GLY A 32 11.30 -5.18 -19.63
CA GLY A 32 10.28 -6.21 -19.50
C GLY A 32 8.90 -5.66 -19.16
N ILE A 33 8.81 -4.52 -18.45
CA ILE A 33 7.53 -3.87 -18.12
C ILE A 33 6.78 -3.33 -19.36
N ASN A 34 7.48 -3.16 -20.48
CA ASN A 34 6.91 -2.67 -21.73
C ASN A 34 6.25 -3.78 -22.57
N HIS A 35 6.37 -5.03 -22.13
CA HIS A 35 5.76 -6.15 -22.83
C HIS A 35 4.23 -6.17 -22.63
N PRO A 36 3.42 -6.39 -23.67
CA PRO A 36 1.95 -6.35 -23.56
C PRO A 36 1.36 -7.27 -22.50
N GLN A 37 1.95 -8.47 -22.30
CA GLN A 37 1.50 -9.40 -21.26
C GLN A 37 1.74 -8.84 -19.85
N PHE A 38 2.87 -8.15 -19.63
CA PHE A 38 3.15 -7.50 -18.36
C PHE A 38 2.20 -6.32 -18.12
N LEU A 39 1.98 -5.48 -19.13
CA LEU A 39 1.04 -4.36 -19.03
C LEU A 39 -0.38 -4.84 -18.72
N LYS A 40 -0.82 -5.93 -19.38
CA LYS A 40 -2.12 -6.55 -19.09
C LYS A 40 -2.20 -7.05 -17.64
N PHE A 41 -1.19 -7.76 -17.17
CA PHE A 41 -1.13 -8.22 -15.79
C PHE A 41 -1.15 -7.05 -14.79
N LEU A 42 -0.39 -5.98 -15.07
CA LEU A 42 -0.35 -4.79 -14.23
C LEU A 42 -1.69 -4.05 -14.21
N ASP A 43 -2.42 -4.05 -15.32
CA ASP A 43 -3.75 -3.47 -15.43
C ASP A 43 -4.78 -4.29 -14.64
N GLU A 44 -4.73 -5.61 -14.73
CA GLU A 44 -5.56 -6.50 -13.92
C GLU A 44 -5.27 -6.34 -12.41
N LEU A 45 -3.99 -6.16 -12.03
CA LEU A 45 -3.59 -5.89 -10.64
C LEU A 45 -4.06 -4.52 -10.16
N HIS A 46 -4.02 -3.50 -11.05
CA HIS A 46 -4.59 -2.18 -10.79
C HIS A 46 -6.08 -2.27 -10.46
N ASP A 47 -6.84 -2.98 -11.31
CA ASP A 47 -8.28 -3.15 -11.11
C ASP A 47 -8.60 -3.94 -9.83
N GLU A 48 -7.81 -4.97 -9.51
CA GLU A 48 -7.97 -5.73 -8.27
C GLU A 48 -7.69 -4.85 -7.05
N ALA A 49 -6.65 -4.01 -7.11
CA ALA A 49 -6.34 -3.07 -6.05
C ALA A 49 -7.44 -2.01 -5.87
N ALA A 50 -8.00 -1.50 -6.97
CA ALA A 50 -9.08 -0.51 -6.95
C ALA A 50 -10.39 -1.06 -6.35
N ARG A 51 -10.59 -2.37 -6.35
CA ARG A 51 -11.77 -3.01 -5.72
C ARG A 51 -11.66 -3.13 -4.21
N GLN A 52 -10.49 -2.92 -3.63
CA GLN A 52 -10.30 -3.03 -2.19
C GLN A 52 -10.91 -1.83 -1.47
N SER A 53 -11.68 -2.08 -0.41
CA SER A 53 -12.41 -1.03 0.33
C SER A 53 -11.50 0.01 1.00
N GLU A 54 -10.27 -0.37 1.30
CA GLU A 54 -9.27 0.49 1.92
C GLU A 54 -8.61 1.45 0.91
N VAL A 55 -8.73 1.15 -0.39
CA VAL A 55 -8.07 1.89 -1.48
C VAL A 55 -9.01 2.94 -2.05
N THR A 56 -8.53 4.16 -2.17
CA THR A 56 -9.29 5.31 -2.72
C THR A 56 -8.82 5.72 -4.10
N ALA A 57 -7.55 5.47 -4.43
CA ALA A 57 -7.01 5.67 -5.76
C ALA A 57 -5.83 4.73 -6.00
N VAL A 58 -5.64 4.37 -7.26
CA VAL A 58 -4.52 3.53 -7.71
C VAL A 58 -3.82 4.26 -8.85
N TYR A 59 -2.49 4.31 -8.79
CA TYR A 59 -1.65 4.86 -9.84
C TYR A 59 -0.71 3.77 -10.33
N SER A 60 -0.71 3.50 -11.62
CA SER A 60 0.13 2.45 -12.21
C SER A 60 0.71 2.87 -13.55
N TYR A 61 1.82 2.22 -13.88
CA TYR A 61 2.45 2.35 -15.19
C TYR A 61 1.47 1.96 -16.34
N ALA A 62 0.66 0.90 -16.16
CA ALA A 62 -0.33 0.49 -17.14
C ALA A 62 -1.42 1.56 -17.36
N GLN A 63 -1.87 2.22 -16.28
CA GLN A 63 -2.87 3.29 -16.38
C GLN A 63 -2.36 4.45 -17.24
N LEU A 64 -1.10 4.85 -17.08
CA LEU A 64 -0.51 5.92 -17.88
C LEU A 64 -0.58 5.59 -19.37
N PHE A 65 -0.19 4.36 -19.75
CA PHE A 65 -0.22 3.94 -21.16
C PHE A 65 -1.64 3.74 -21.69
N GLY A 66 -2.55 3.31 -20.85
CA GLY A 66 -3.97 3.22 -21.21
C GLY A 66 -4.55 4.58 -21.60
N VAL A 67 -4.28 5.61 -20.80
CA VAL A 67 -4.74 6.99 -21.07
C VAL A 67 -4.07 7.57 -22.33
N ILE A 68 -2.76 7.39 -22.49
CA ILE A 68 -2.05 7.88 -23.68
C ILE A 68 -2.57 7.21 -24.95
N ASN A 69 -2.80 5.90 -24.91
CA ASN A 69 -3.31 5.16 -26.06
C ASN A 69 -4.75 5.56 -26.41
N GLU A 70 -5.58 5.82 -25.41
CA GLU A 70 -6.94 6.34 -25.62
C GLU A 70 -6.92 7.68 -26.37
N VAL A 71 -6.09 8.61 -25.94
CA VAL A 71 -5.92 9.91 -26.61
C VAL A 71 -5.36 9.73 -28.02
N TRP A 72 -4.40 8.83 -28.20
CA TRP A 72 -3.76 8.57 -29.50
C TRP A 72 -4.71 7.96 -30.53
N GLU A 73 -5.55 7.02 -30.11
CA GLU A 73 -6.52 6.36 -30.99
C GLU A 73 -7.82 7.18 -31.17
N GLY A 74 -7.95 8.34 -30.52
CA GLY A 74 -9.14 9.19 -30.59
C GLY A 74 -10.38 8.53 -29.97
N GLY A 75 -10.18 7.66 -29.00
CA GLY A 75 -11.25 6.95 -28.29
C GLY A 75 -12.11 7.87 -27.42
N ALA A 76 -13.29 7.40 -27.06
CA ALA A 76 -14.16 8.10 -26.12
C ALA A 76 -13.53 8.11 -24.72
N GLU A 77 -13.64 9.22 -24.00
CA GLU A 77 -13.14 9.38 -22.66
C GLU A 77 -13.64 8.25 -21.73
N GLY A 78 -12.72 7.58 -21.03
CA GLY A 78 -13.02 6.48 -20.12
C GLY A 78 -12.96 5.07 -20.74
N THR A 79 -12.61 4.94 -22.01
CA THR A 79 -12.38 3.63 -22.68
C THR A 79 -10.91 3.22 -22.65
N ARG A 80 -10.30 3.26 -21.50
CA ARG A 80 -8.88 2.92 -21.33
C ARG A 80 -8.50 1.62 -22.04
N GLN A 81 -7.67 1.70 -23.06
CA GLN A 81 -7.15 0.57 -23.80
C GLN A 81 -5.63 0.54 -23.75
N LEU A 82 -5.09 -0.62 -23.40
CA LEU A 82 -3.64 -0.80 -23.41
C LEU A 82 -3.07 -0.87 -24.82
N PRO A 83 -1.82 -0.42 -25.05
CA PRO A 83 -1.12 -0.62 -26.29
C PRO A 83 -1.04 -2.10 -26.66
N LYS A 84 -1.39 -2.43 -27.90
CA LYS A 84 -1.43 -3.82 -28.40
C LYS A 84 -0.05 -4.39 -28.72
N SER A 85 0.99 -3.54 -28.82
CA SER A 85 2.33 -3.95 -29.13
C SER A 85 3.38 -3.26 -28.26
N ALA A 86 4.50 -3.95 -28.00
CA ALA A 86 5.65 -3.37 -27.31
C ALA A 86 6.24 -2.17 -28.07
N TYR A 87 6.15 -2.16 -29.41
CA TYR A 87 6.61 -1.03 -30.23
C TYR A 87 5.80 0.24 -29.94
N THR A 88 4.47 0.14 -29.84
CA THR A 88 3.61 1.28 -29.51
C THR A 88 3.93 1.81 -28.11
N THR A 89 4.19 0.91 -27.15
CA THR A 89 4.61 1.29 -25.79
C THR A 89 5.94 2.05 -25.81
N LEU A 90 6.93 1.56 -26.55
CA LEU A 90 8.24 2.22 -26.69
C LEU A 90 8.12 3.59 -27.40
N LEU A 91 7.25 3.72 -28.38
CA LEU A 91 6.95 5.00 -29.02
C LEU A 91 6.41 6.01 -28.01
N PHE A 92 5.48 5.62 -27.17
CA PHE A 92 4.93 6.48 -26.12
C PHE A 92 5.99 6.88 -25.09
N ILE A 93 6.87 5.95 -24.69
CA ILE A 93 8.01 6.26 -23.83
C ILE A 93 8.89 7.34 -24.46
N GLY A 94 9.23 7.20 -25.75
CA GLY A 94 10.01 8.20 -26.48
C GLY A 94 9.35 9.58 -26.48
N ILE A 95 8.04 9.63 -26.64
CA ILE A 95 7.25 10.88 -26.55
C ILE A 95 7.33 11.47 -25.15
N ILE A 96 7.11 10.67 -24.10
CA ILE A 96 7.17 11.13 -22.69
C ILE A 96 8.58 11.62 -22.36
N GLN A 97 9.62 10.89 -22.76
CA GLN A 97 11.02 11.25 -22.52
C GLN A 97 11.43 12.55 -23.23
N SER A 98 10.77 12.88 -24.33
CA SER A 98 11.00 14.17 -25.02
C SER A 98 10.41 15.36 -24.24
N GLN A 99 9.49 15.10 -23.33
CA GLN A 99 8.81 16.09 -22.49
C GLN A 99 9.45 16.13 -21.10
N LYS A 100 10.34 17.10 -20.86
CA LYS A 100 11.08 17.20 -19.57
C LYS A 100 10.18 17.25 -18.34
N ASP A 101 8.99 17.82 -18.46
CA ASP A 101 8.05 17.97 -17.35
C ASP A 101 7.36 16.64 -16.97
N LEU A 102 7.32 15.66 -17.87
CA LEU A 102 6.72 14.35 -17.62
C LEU A 102 7.72 13.32 -17.08
N LEU A 103 9.02 13.54 -17.23
CA LEU A 103 10.07 12.62 -16.75
C LEU A 103 9.99 12.35 -15.24
N PRO A 104 9.82 13.35 -14.36
CA PRO A 104 9.69 13.09 -12.93
C PRO A 104 8.51 12.18 -12.60
N PHE A 105 7.39 12.36 -13.31
CA PHE A 105 6.22 11.51 -13.13
C PHE A 105 6.47 10.07 -13.60
N LEU A 106 7.07 9.88 -14.77
CA LEU A 106 7.45 8.55 -15.26
C LEU A 106 8.35 7.81 -14.26
N ASN A 107 9.35 8.51 -13.69
CA ASN A 107 10.27 7.96 -12.71
C ASN A 107 9.60 7.57 -11.38
N THR A 108 8.39 8.05 -11.09
CA THR A 108 7.60 7.56 -9.95
C THR A 108 6.86 6.26 -10.25
N LEU A 109 6.71 5.89 -11.52
CA LEU A 109 5.96 4.73 -11.97
C LEU A 109 6.85 3.56 -12.39
N CYS A 110 8.13 3.79 -12.71
CA CYS A 110 9.06 2.74 -13.10
C CYS A 110 10.52 3.15 -12.85
N ASP A 111 11.40 2.17 -12.85
CA ASP A 111 12.84 2.38 -12.81
C ASP A 111 13.41 2.78 -14.20
N THR A 112 14.65 3.26 -14.21
CA THR A 112 15.33 3.71 -15.44
C THR A 112 15.63 2.59 -16.43
N SER A 113 15.67 1.33 -15.98
CA SER A 113 15.88 0.15 -16.82
C SER A 113 14.61 -0.42 -17.41
N PHE A 114 13.44 0.14 -17.03
CA PHE A 114 12.12 -0.40 -17.37
C PHE A 114 11.98 -1.87 -17.02
N GLN A 115 12.60 -2.28 -15.92
CA GLN A 115 12.49 -3.62 -15.36
C GLN A 115 11.44 -3.70 -14.27
N VAL A 116 11.37 -2.68 -13.41
CA VAL A 116 10.47 -2.62 -12.26
C VAL A 116 9.42 -1.54 -12.48
N ALA A 117 8.15 -1.93 -12.40
CA ALA A 117 7.02 -1.00 -12.35
C ALA A 117 6.56 -0.81 -10.91
N GLN A 118 6.06 0.38 -10.60
CA GLN A 118 5.46 0.69 -9.30
C GLN A 118 3.95 0.83 -9.43
N LEU A 119 3.24 0.20 -8.49
CA LEU A 119 1.82 0.40 -8.25
C LEU A 119 1.66 1.16 -6.95
N THR A 120 1.22 2.41 -7.03
CA THR A 120 1.00 3.26 -5.86
C THR A 120 -0.48 3.26 -5.51
N LEU A 121 -0.79 2.87 -4.29
CA LEU A 121 -2.13 2.86 -3.73
C LEU A 121 -2.29 4.04 -2.79
N ARG A 122 -3.30 4.86 -3.01
CA ARG A 122 -3.75 5.82 -2.03
C ARG A 122 -4.79 5.15 -1.14
N THR A 123 -4.63 5.27 0.17
CA THR A 123 -5.51 4.62 1.13
C THR A 123 -5.96 5.60 2.19
N ARG A 124 -7.15 5.37 2.75
CA ARG A 124 -7.61 6.09 3.95
C ARG A 124 -6.74 5.74 5.14
N ASP A 125 -6.78 6.58 6.16
CA ASP A 125 -6.13 6.28 7.43
C ASP A 125 -6.77 5.03 8.06
N THR A 126 -5.99 3.97 8.12
CA THR A 126 -6.43 2.66 8.63
C THR A 126 -5.34 2.06 9.52
N PRO A 127 -5.71 1.18 10.48
CA PRO A 127 -4.73 0.52 11.33
C PRO A 127 -3.70 -0.30 10.54
N SER A 128 -2.45 -0.31 11.00
CA SER A 128 -1.32 -1.03 10.36
C SER A 128 -1.62 -2.48 10.00
N GLU A 129 -2.46 -3.16 10.80
CA GLU A 129 -2.90 -4.53 10.47
C GLU A 129 -3.79 -4.62 9.23
N ALA A 130 -4.61 -3.60 8.95
CA ALA A 130 -5.43 -3.56 7.75
C ALA A 130 -4.54 -3.37 6.51
N TYR A 131 -3.53 -2.51 6.58
CA TYR A 131 -2.53 -2.37 5.51
C TYR A 131 -1.79 -3.67 5.23
N LEU A 132 -1.31 -4.35 6.27
CA LEU A 132 -0.62 -5.63 6.10
C LEU A 132 -1.53 -6.71 5.48
N ARG A 133 -2.83 -6.70 5.81
CA ARG A 133 -3.80 -7.61 5.18
C ARG A 133 -4.02 -7.24 3.72
N LEU A 134 -4.17 -5.95 3.40
CA LEU A 134 -4.30 -5.46 2.02
C LEU A 134 -3.10 -5.90 1.18
N LEU A 135 -1.88 -5.62 1.63
CA LEU A 135 -0.66 -6.00 0.93
C LEU A 135 -0.57 -7.52 0.69
N ARG A 136 -0.87 -8.34 1.70
CA ARG A 136 -0.86 -9.80 1.56
C ARG A 136 -1.91 -10.30 0.55
N ARG A 137 -3.11 -9.69 0.52
CA ARG A 137 -4.15 -10.05 -0.46
C ARG A 137 -3.66 -9.77 -1.87
N LEU A 138 -3.11 -8.59 -2.11
CA LEU A 138 -2.60 -8.19 -3.43
C LEU A 138 -1.38 -9.03 -3.84
N GLU A 139 -0.43 -9.27 -2.95
CA GLU A 139 0.70 -10.16 -3.22
C GLU A 139 0.25 -11.60 -3.54
N THR A 140 -0.74 -12.13 -2.81
CA THR A 140 -1.26 -13.47 -3.03
C THR A 140 -1.97 -13.57 -4.38
N TRP A 141 -2.80 -12.58 -4.70
CA TRP A 141 -3.47 -12.48 -5.99
C TRP A 141 -2.45 -12.37 -7.12
N ALA A 142 -1.47 -11.49 -6.97
CA ALA A 142 -0.43 -11.29 -7.96
C ALA A 142 0.39 -12.56 -8.21
N LYS A 143 0.80 -13.27 -7.16
CA LYS A 143 1.51 -14.57 -7.30
C LYS A 143 0.72 -15.63 -8.07
N ALA A 144 -0.60 -15.61 -7.96
CA ALA A 144 -1.47 -16.55 -8.67
C ALA A 144 -1.66 -16.21 -10.15
N LYS A 145 -1.48 -14.94 -10.53
CA LYS A 145 -1.78 -14.40 -11.87
C LYS A 145 -0.56 -13.91 -12.64
N ALA A 146 0.57 -13.69 -11.94
CA ALA A 146 1.78 -13.16 -12.55
C ALA A 146 2.29 -14.04 -13.69
N PRO A 147 2.73 -13.44 -14.79
CA PRO A 147 3.48 -14.15 -15.82
C PRO A 147 4.76 -14.75 -15.25
N GLU A 148 5.30 -15.75 -15.95
CA GLU A 148 6.54 -16.40 -15.55
C GLU A 148 7.70 -15.41 -15.43
N GLY A 149 8.42 -15.46 -14.30
CA GLY A 149 9.55 -14.59 -13.99
C GLY A 149 9.17 -13.22 -13.39
N VAL A 150 7.87 -12.89 -13.29
CA VAL A 150 7.42 -11.66 -12.64
C VAL A 150 7.30 -11.87 -11.13
N THR A 151 7.87 -10.94 -10.36
CA THR A 151 7.75 -10.93 -8.90
C THR A 151 7.07 -9.66 -8.41
N VAL A 152 6.26 -9.80 -7.37
CA VAL A 152 5.54 -8.68 -6.74
C VAL A 152 5.89 -8.65 -5.27
N SER A 153 6.32 -7.50 -4.80
CA SER A 153 6.67 -7.26 -3.40
C SER A 153 6.15 -5.89 -2.96
N ALA A 154 5.69 -5.83 -1.72
CA ALA A 154 5.48 -4.52 -1.09
C ALA A 154 6.83 -3.83 -0.89
N ASP A 155 6.84 -2.49 -0.97
CA ASP A 155 8.03 -1.72 -0.62
C ASP A 155 8.49 -2.13 0.79
N SER A 156 9.75 -2.55 0.88
CA SER A 156 10.35 -3.03 2.12
C SER A 156 10.28 -1.99 3.23
N GLY A 157 10.47 -0.71 2.91
CA GLY A 157 10.43 0.38 3.90
C GLY A 157 9.07 0.51 4.58
N ILE A 158 7.99 0.48 3.83
CA ILE A 158 6.63 0.56 4.39
C ILE A 158 6.31 -0.69 5.20
N ARG A 159 6.66 -1.86 4.69
CA ARG A 159 6.44 -3.13 5.38
C ARG A 159 7.17 -3.17 6.72
N ASP A 160 8.43 -2.76 6.74
CA ASP A 160 9.26 -2.74 7.95
C ASP A 160 8.70 -1.78 9.00
N ILE A 161 8.22 -0.61 8.60
CA ILE A 161 7.56 0.36 9.49
C ILE A 161 6.27 -0.23 10.08
N LEU A 162 5.40 -0.82 9.26
CA LEU A 162 4.15 -1.42 9.71
C LEU A 162 4.37 -2.63 10.63
N GLU A 163 5.38 -3.46 10.33
CA GLU A 163 5.74 -4.59 11.19
C GLU A 163 6.37 -4.12 12.50
N ALA A 164 7.19 -3.07 12.49
CA ALA A 164 7.76 -2.46 13.70
C ALA A 164 6.66 -1.89 14.59
N ASP A 165 5.72 -1.13 14.03
CA ASP A 165 4.55 -0.58 14.73
C ASP A 165 3.73 -1.69 15.40
N ARG A 166 3.43 -2.75 14.66
CA ARG A 166 2.73 -3.93 15.20
C ARG A 166 3.50 -4.57 16.36
N ARG A 167 4.83 -4.71 16.25
CA ARG A 167 5.67 -5.28 17.32
C ARG A 167 5.67 -4.39 18.56
N ILE A 168 5.74 -3.07 18.38
CA ILE A 168 5.69 -2.10 19.48
C ILE A 168 4.36 -2.20 20.22
N VAL A 169 3.24 -2.14 19.52
CA VAL A 169 1.89 -2.25 20.11
C VAL A 169 1.73 -3.58 20.87
N HIS A 170 2.18 -4.69 20.27
CA HIS A 170 2.10 -6.00 20.94
C HIS A 170 2.99 -6.08 22.19
N SER A 171 4.19 -5.53 22.12
CA SER A 171 5.13 -5.45 23.24
C SER A 171 4.57 -4.59 24.37
N GLN A 172 3.99 -3.42 24.04
CA GLN A 172 3.35 -2.55 25.03
C GLN A 172 2.20 -3.23 25.74
N ARG A 173 1.31 -3.92 25.03
CA ARG A 173 0.21 -4.69 25.64
C ARG A 173 0.72 -5.74 26.63
N LYS A 174 1.76 -6.49 26.26
CA LYS A 174 2.39 -7.47 27.18
C LYS A 174 2.97 -6.78 28.40
N SER A 175 3.70 -5.69 28.20
CA SER A 175 4.32 -4.94 29.32
C SER A 175 3.26 -4.42 30.29
N VAL A 176 2.18 -3.83 29.80
CA VAL A 176 1.06 -3.36 30.63
C VAL A 176 0.44 -4.52 31.43
N LEU A 177 0.18 -5.66 30.78
CA LEU A 177 -0.37 -6.84 31.47
C LEU A 177 0.55 -7.35 32.60
N TRP A 178 1.87 -7.39 32.34
CA TRP A 178 2.86 -7.76 33.38
C TRP A 178 2.90 -6.75 34.50
N CYS A 179 2.87 -5.45 34.23
CA CYS A 179 2.82 -4.40 35.22
C CYS A 179 1.56 -4.51 36.11
N VAL A 180 0.39 -4.68 35.45
CA VAL A 180 -0.87 -4.87 36.19
C VAL A 180 -0.84 -6.12 37.05
N GLY A 181 -0.32 -7.23 36.53
CA GLY A 181 -0.16 -8.48 37.30
C GLY A 181 0.76 -8.32 38.48
N LEU A 182 1.91 -7.64 38.33
CA LEU A 182 2.87 -7.40 39.36
C LEU A 182 2.29 -6.48 40.47
N ILE A 183 1.62 -5.38 40.06
CA ILE A 183 0.94 -4.48 41.01
C ILE A 183 -0.13 -5.24 41.78
N GLY A 184 -0.94 -6.06 41.08
CA GLY A 184 -1.98 -6.88 41.70
C GLY A 184 -1.39 -7.86 42.73
N MET A 185 -0.25 -8.50 42.42
CA MET A 185 0.44 -9.40 43.35
C MET A 185 0.91 -8.65 44.60
N VAL A 186 1.55 -7.49 44.42
CA VAL A 186 2.00 -6.65 45.54
C VAL A 186 0.85 -6.24 46.44
N LEU A 187 -0.27 -5.78 45.84
CA LEU A 187 -1.46 -5.40 46.61
C LEU A 187 -2.09 -6.60 47.36
N ALA A 188 -2.15 -7.77 46.72
CA ALA A 188 -2.70 -8.98 47.30
C ALA A 188 -1.87 -9.43 48.54
N VAL A 189 -0.53 -9.32 48.45
CA VAL A 189 0.38 -9.62 49.60
C VAL A 189 0.21 -8.59 50.69
N LEU A 190 0.18 -7.29 50.35
CA LEU A 190 0.08 -6.19 51.31
C LEU A 190 -1.21 -6.25 52.12
N TRP A 191 -2.32 -6.50 51.45
CA TRP A 191 -3.64 -6.56 52.09
C TRP A 191 -4.03 -7.97 52.55
N ARG A 192 -3.20 -8.96 52.27
CA ARG A 192 -3.51 -10.38 52.51
C ARG A 192 -4.87 -10.81 52.01
N SER A 193 -5.35 -10.19 50.95
CA SER A 193 -6.70 -10.39 50.34
C SER A 193 -6.64 -10.19 48.82
N VAL A 194 -6.80 -11.26 48.08
CA VAL A 194 -6.87 -11.24 46.64
C VAL A 194 -8.11 -10.46 46.11
N PRO A 195 -9.33 -10.62 46.72
CA PRO A 195 -10.50 -9.87 46.29
C PRO A 195 -10.31 -8.35 46.39
N LEU A 196 -9.71 -7.85 47.45
CA LEU A 196 -9.45 -6.40 47.61
C LEU A 196 -8.44 -5.89 46.58
N ALA A 197 -7.42 -6.66 46.26
CA ALA A 197 -6.44 -6.31 45.24
C ALA A 197 -7.10 -6.20 43.82
N VAL A 198 -8.00 -7.13 43.49
CA VAL A 198 -8.75 -7.09 42.22
C VAL A 198 -9.64 -5.86 42.13
N VAL A 199 -10.40 -5.53 43.19
CA VAL A 199 -11.24 -4.33 43.22
C VAL A 199 -10.40 -3.06 43.05
N ALA A 200 -9.28 -2.96 43.76
CA ALA A 200 -8.38 -1.81 43.65
C ALA A 200 -7.78 -1.66 42.24
N LEU A 201 -7.41 -2.76 41.59
CA LEU A 201 -6.97 -2.72 40.18
C LEU A 201 -8.09 -2.29 39.24
N ALA A 202 -9.29 -2.81 39.42
CA ALA A 202 -10.44 -2.46 38.58
C ALA A 202 -10.77 -0.97 38.65
N VAL A 203 -10.71 -0.36 39.84
CA VAL A 203 -10.97 1.08 40.04
C VAL A 203 -9.88 1.95 39.40
N ASN A 204 -8.62 1.47 39.30
CA ASN A 204 -7.52 2.23 38.70
C ASN A 204 -7.40 2.04 37.17
N LEU A 205 -8.12 1.09 36.58
CA LEU A 205 -8.13 0.81 35.15
C LEU A 205 -9.36 1.40 34.43
N LEU A 206 -10.34 1.94 35.16
CA LEU A 206 -11.48 2.71 34.69
C LEU A 206 -11.16 4.18 34.58
#